data_7a6533c06be8fe52b05fc1386d4c07db
#
_entry.id   7a6533c06be8fe52b05fc1386d4c07db
#
_cell.length_a   1.000
_cell.length_b   1.000
_cell.length_c   1.000
_cell.angle_alpha   90.00
_cell.angle_beta   90.00
_cell.angle_gamma   90.00
#
_symmetry.space_group_name_H-M   'P 1'
#
loop_
_entity.id
_entity.type
_entity.pdbx_description
1 polymer ?
#
loop_
_entity_poly.entity_id
_entity_poly.type
_entity_poly.pdbx_seq_one_letter_code
_entity_poly.pdbx_strand_id
1 'polypeptide(L)'
;RLTAACDKLAKAPIYVDDTGSITMMEIRSKARRLKQKHPDLGLIIVDYLQLMTSGVSAENRVQEVSQISRSLKVLARDLDVPIIALSQLSRAVEQRHDKRPILSDLRESGSLEQDADIVVFIYRDEYYEAESDQQGLAEVHVAKHRNGPTDTVKLSFLRRYAKFADLAAA
;
A
#
# COMPACT_ATOMS: atom_id res chain seq x y z
N ARG A 1 22.43 2.48 20.95
CA ARG A 1 21.80 1.88 19.72
C ARG A 1 20.58 2.66 19.25
N LEU A 2 19.64 3.03 20.16
CA LEU A 2 18.46 3.80 19.79
C LEU A 2 18.83 5.18 19.23
N THR A 3 19.69 5.91 19.91
CA THR A 3 20.20 7.24 19.49
C THR A 3 20.80 7.19 18.08
N ALA A 4 21.66 6.21 17.81
CA ALA A 4 22.30 6.05 16.50
C ALA A 4 21.28 5.72 15.38
N ALA A 5 20.18 5.01 15.70
CA ALA A 5 19.10 4.75 14.77
C ALA A 5 18.29 6.04 14.50
N CYS A 6 17.98 6.82 15.53
CA CYS A 6 17.31 8.10 15.40
C CYS A 6 18.14 9.09 14.57
N ASP A 7 19.46 9.17 14.79
CA ASP A 7 20.36 10.03 14.02
C ASP A 7 20.39 9.65 12.53
N LYS A 8 20.32 8.35 12.21
CA LYS A 8 20.20 7.89 10.82
C LYS A 8 18.89 8.32 10.18
N LEU A 9 17.77 8.11 10.89
CA LEU A 9 16.44 8.48 10.40
C LEU A 9 16.31 9.99 10.24
N ALA A 10 16.83 10.79 11.17
CA ALA A 10 16.78 12.24 11.09
C ALA A 10 17.54 12.82 9.89
N LYS A 11 18.55 12.10 9.38
CA LYS A 11 19.33 12.49 8.19
C LYS A 11 18.77 11.93 6.88
N ALA A 12 17.84 10.99 6.95
CA ALA A 12 17.25 10.40 5.77
C ALA A 12 16.23 11.37 5.14
N PRO A 13 16.11 11.43 3.80
CA PRO A 13 15.13 12.26 3.11
C PRO A 13 13.71 11.66 3.19
N ILE A 14 13.24 11.48 4.43
CA ILE A 14 11.92 10.93 4.75
C ILE A 14 11.06 12.04 5.35
N TYR A 15 9.93 12.29 4.73
CA TYR A 15 8.95 13.30 5.15
C TYR A 15 7.68 12.58 5.59
N VAL A 16 7.24 12.81 6.82
CA VAL A 16 6.05 12.21 7.39
C VAL A 16 4.98 13.28 7.55
N ASP A 17 3.78 13.01 7.05
CA ASP A 17 2.60 13.81 7.25
C ASP A 17 1.59 12.98 8.06
N ASP A 18 1.33 13.35 9.29
CA ASP A 18 0.45 12.67 10.23
C ASP A 18 -0.96 13.30 10.31
N THR A 19 -1.33 14.10 9.29
CA THR A 19 -2.66 14.69 9.21
C THR A 19 -3.72 13.62 9.09
N GLY A 20 -4.59 13.51 10.09
CA GLY A 20 -5.75 12.62 10.04
C GLY A 20 -6.81 13.13 9.04
N SER A 21 -7.52 12.19 8.39
CA SER A 21 -8.63 12.49 7.46
C SER A 21 -8.25 13.48 6.33
N ILE A 22 -7.06 13.31 5.79
CA ILE A 22 -6.53 14.17 4.73
C ILE A 22 -7.35 14.07 3.44
N THR A 23 -7.60 15.20 2.79
CA THR A 23 -8.29 15.25 1.49
C THR A 23 -7.31 15.10 0.33
N MET A 24 -7.84 14.68 -0.84
CA MET A 24 -7.04 14.62 -2.08
C MET A 24 -6.46 15.97 -2.48
N MET A 25 -7.17 17.07 -2.22
CA MET A 25 -6.69 18.42 -2.52
C MET A 25 -5.48 18.78 -1.65
N GLU A 26 -5.51 18.42 -0.37
CA GLU A 26 -4.40 18.65 0.56
C GLU A 26 -3.18 17.81 0.18
N ILE A 27 -3.36 16.51 -0.12
CA ILE A 27 -2.26 15.66 -0.59
C ILE A 27 -1.62 16.25 -1.85
N ARG A 28 -2.42 16.64 -2.84
CA ARG A 28 -1.93 17.25 -4.08
C ARG A 28 -1.12 18.51 -3.78
N SER A 29 -1.64 19.40 -2.93
CA SER A 29 -0.96 20.66 -2.56
C SER A 29 0.37 20.39 -1.83
N LYS A 30 0.36 19.50 -0.83
CA LYS A 30 1.53 19.14 -0.04
C LYS A 30 2.59 18.45 -0.91
N ALA A 31 2.19 17.46 -1.73
CA ALA A 31 3.09 16.72 -2.61
C ALA A 31 3.75 17.62 -3.67
N ARG A 32 2.99 18.53 -4.31
CA ARG A 32 3.53 19.50 -5.26
C ARG A 32 4.55 20.42 -4.61
N ARG A 33 4.23 20.97 -3.43
CA ARG A 33 5.15 21.82 -2.67
C ARG A 33 6.42 21.06 -2.29
N LEU A 34 6.29 19.81 -1.86
CA LEU A 34 7.43 18.96 -1.51
C LEU A 34 8.30 18.67 -2.73
N LYS A 35 7.68 18.32 -3.88
CA LYS A 35 8.41 18.07 -5.14
C LYS A 35 9.14 19.32 -5.65
N GLN A 36 8.55 20.50 -5.50
CA GLN A 36 9.22 21.76 -5.85
C GLN A 36 10.45 22.03 -4.96
N LYS A 37 10.34 21.74 -3.65
CA LYS A 37 11.43 21.91 -2.70
C LYS A 37 12.49 20.80 -2.81
N HIS A 38 12.09 19.61 -3.16
CA HIS A 38 12.91 18.41 -3.29
C HIS A 38 12.64 17.74 -4.65
N PRO A 39 13.30 18.20 -5.73
CA PRO A 39 13.08 17.66 -7.08
C PRO A 39 13.40 16.17 -7.21
N ASP A 40 14.23 15.64 -6.34
CA ASP A 40 14.64 14.23 -6.21
C ASP A 40 13.62 13.36 -5.45
N LEU A 41 12.44 13.90 -5.05
CA LEU A 41 11.36 13.11 -4.45
C LEU A 41 11.04 11.91 -5.35
N GLY A 42 11.32 10.69 -4.84
CA GLY A 42 11.28 9.46 -5.60
C GLY A 42 10.09 8.54 -5.32
N LEU A 43 9.36 8.77 -4.21
CA LEU A 43 8.23 7.91 -3.82
C LEU A 43 7.27 8.66 -2.89
N ILE A 44 5.98 8.40 -3.05
CA ILE A 44 4.93 8.81 -2.10
C ILE A 44 4.23 7.55 -1.61
N ILE A 45 4.01 7.44 -0.30
CA ILE A 45 3.27 6.33 0.32
C ILE A 45 2.04 6.91 1.03
N VAL A 46 0.88 6.31 0.80
CA VAL A 46 -0.40 6.67 1.45
C VAL A 46 -0.86 5.48 2.30
N ASP A 47 -0.88 5.66 3.61
CA ASP A 47 -1.32 4.65 4.58
C ASP A 47 -2.53 5.19 5.36
N TYR A 48 -3.71 4.74 5.07
CA TYR A 48 -4.25 3.94 3.97
C TYR A 48 -5.48 4.64 3.38
N LEU A 49 -5.94 4.24 2.19
CA LEU A 49 -6.96 4.95 1.41
C LEU A 49 -8.27 5.17 2.15
N GLN A 50 -8.68 4.25 3.04
CA GLN A 50 -9.92 4.33 3.77
C GLN A 50 -9.93 5.40 4.89
N LEU A 51 -8.79 6.02 5.21
CA LEU A 51 -8.72 7.19 6.09
C LEU A 51 -8.85 8.52 5.34
N MET A 52 -8.70 8.49 4.01
CA MET A 52 -8.81 9.68 3.18
C MET A 52 -10.26 10.07 2.92
N THR A 53 -10.46 11.34 2.59
CA THR A 53 -11.70 11.86 2.03
C THR A 53 -11.47 12.46 0.65
N SER A 54 -12.45 12.33 -0.25
CA SER A 54 -12.35 12.92 -1.58
C SER A 54 -12.42 14.46 -1.52
N GLY A 55 -13.02 15.01 -0.45
CA GLY A 55 -13.32 16.43 -0.33
C GLY A 55 -14.50 16.87 -1.19
N VAL A 56 -15.19 15.96 -1.85
CA VAL A 56 -16.38 16.19 -2.68
C VAL A 56 -17.49 15.29 -2.18
N SER A 57 -18.75 15.72 -2.37
CA SER A 57 -19.89 14.87 -2.02
C SER A 57 -19.88 13.60 -2.88
N ALA A 58 -19.86 12.44 -2.19
CA ALA A 58 -19.98 11.14 -2.83
C ALA A 58 -21.22 10.44 -2.27
N GLU A 59 -21.93 9.70 -3.13
CA GLU A 59 -23.15 9.00 -2.71
C GLU A 59 -22.86 7.85 -1.75
N ASN A 60 -21.68 7.25 -1.89
CA ASN A 60 -21.23 6.16 -1.04
C ASN A 60 -19.71 6.07 -0.99
N ARG A 61 -19.20 5.27 -0.05
CA ARG A 61 -17.76 5.08 0.18
C ARG A 61 -17.02 4.49 -1.01
N VAL A 62 -17.66 3.59 -1.77
CA VAL A 62 -17.06 2.97 -2.97
C VAL A 62 -16.75 4.03 -4.03
N GLN A 63 -17.70 4.94 -4.27
CA GLN A 63 -17.48 6.05 -5.21
C GLN A 63 -16.39 6.99 -4.73
N GLU A 64 -16.36 7.29 -3.43
CA GLU A 64 -15.34 8.15 -2.84
C GLU A 64 -13.92 7.56 -3.03
N VAL A 65 -13.72 6.27 -2.70
CA VAL A 65 -12.44 5.59 -2.90
C VAL A 65 -12.07 5.53 -4.39
N SER A 66 -13.04 5.36 -5.28
CA SER A 66 -12.82 5.42 -6.74
C SER A 66 -12.32 6.78 -7.20
N GLN A 67 -12.87 7.87 -6.67
CA GLN A 67 -12.42 9.24 -6.99
C GLN A 67 -11.00 9.48 -6.46
N ILE A 68 -10.72 9.01 -5.25
CA ILE A 68 -9.38 9.09 -4.65
C ILE A 68 -8.36 8.33 -5.50
N SER A 69 -8.67 7.09 -5.89
CA SER A 69 -7.82 6.24 -6.72
C SER A 69 -7.41 6.94 -8.04
N ARG A 70 -8.41 7.42 -8.79
CA ARG A 70 -8.16 8.15 -10.04
C ARG A 70 -7.32 9.41 -9.81
N SER A 71 -7.59 10.14 -8.73
CA SER A 71 -6.87 11.36 -8.40
C SER A 71 -5.41 11.09 -8.02
N LEU A 72 -5.13 9.99 -7.32
CA LEU A 72 -3.76 9.55 -7.02
C LEU A 72 -3.01 9.14 -8.30
N LYS A 73 -3.69 8.46 -9.24
CA LYS A 73 -3.11 8.12 -10.53
C LYS A 73 -2.73 9.36 -11.33
N VAL A 74 -3.60 10.37 -11.36
CA VAL A 74 -3.30 11.66 -12.01
C VAL A 74 -2.13 12.35 -11.31
N LEU A 75 -2.12 12.38 -9.97
CA LEU A 75 -1.06 13.02 -9.19
C LEU A 75 0.31 12.35 -9.42
N ALA A 76 0.37 11.02 -9.48
CA ALA A 76 1.58 10.28 -9.77
C ALA A 76 2.19 10.69 -11.12
N ARG A 77 1.34 10.82 -12.15
CA ARG A 77 1.75 11.29 -13.50
C ARG A 77 2.16 12.75 -13.52
N ASP A 78 1.40 13.63 -12.85
CA ASP A 78 1.68 15.07 -12.79
C ASP A 78 3.04 15.37 -12.14
N LEU A 79 3.43 14.57 -11.14
CA LEU A 79 4.67 14.76 -10.40
C LEU A 79 5.84 13.95 -10.96
N ASP A 80 5.55 13.01 -11.86
CA ASP A 80 6.50 11.96 -12.27
C ASP A 80 7.12 11.25 -11.05
N VAL A 81 6.25 10.81 -10.12
CA VAL A 81 6.62 10.12 -8.88
C VAL A 81 5.67 8.94 -8.66
N PRO A 82 6.18 7.72 -8.47
CA PRO A 82 5.36 6.59 -8.11
C PRO A 82 4.65 6.80 -6.78
N ILE A 83 3.40 6.33 -6.70
CA ILE A 83 2.60 6.38 -5.48
C ILE A 83 2.25 4.94 -5.08
N ILE A 84 2.60 4.54 -3.86
CA ILE A 84 2.12 3.33 -3.22
C ILE A 84 0.94 3.71 -2.33
N ALA A 85 -0.22 3.14 -2.60
CA ALA A 85 -1.41 3.32 -1.79
C ALA A 85 -1.77 2.01 -1.09
N LEU A 86 -1.81 2.02 0.24
CA LEU A 86 -2.29 0.88 1.01
C LEU A 86 -3.81 0.89 1.01
N SER A 87 -4.39 -0.29 0.90
CA SER A 87 -5.84 -0.46 0.93
C SER A 87 -6.24 -1.67 1.78
N GLN A 88 -7.26 -1.50 2.57
CA GLN A 88 -7.88 -2.60 3.29
C GLN A 88 -8.67 -3.47 2.30
N LEU A 89 -8.61 -4.77 2.49
CA LEU A 89 -9.40 -5.73 1.73
C LEU A 89 -10.81 -5.89 2.31
N SER A 90 -11.73 -6.36 1.48
CA SER A 90 -13.04 -6.81 1.92
C SER A 90 -12.91 -7.97 2.91
N ARG A 91 -13.76 -7.98 3.93
CA ARG A 91 -13.83 -9.10 4.90
C ARG A 91 -14.31 -10.42 4.28
N ALA A 92 -14.82 -10.40 3.05
CA ALA A 92 -15.21 -11.61 2.33
C ALA A 92 -14.05 -12.61 2.16
N VAL A 93 -12.80 -12.12 2.15
CA VAL A 93 -11.62 -13.00 2.09
C VAL A 93 -11.55 -13.96 3.29
N GLU A 94 -11.98 -13.52 4.47
CA GLU A 94 -11.94 -14.31 5.72
C GLU A 94 -12.97 -15.46 5.73
N GLN A 95 -14.01 -15.35 4.88
CA GLN A 95 -15.09 -16.34 4.78
C GLN A 95 -14.78 -17.47 3.80
N ARG A 96 -13.72 -17.33 2.98
CA ARG A 96 -13.31 -18.36 2.03
C ARG A 96 -12.47 -19.43 2.70
N HIS A 97 -12.47 -20.63 2.12
CA HIS A 97 -11.58 -21.72 2.53
C HIS A 97 -10.11 -21.34 2.27
N ASP A 98 -9.78 -20.89 1.06
CA ASP A 98 -8.50 -20.28 0.73
C ASP A 98 -8.59 -18.77 0.99
N LYS A 99 -7.88 -18.31 2.00
CA LYS A 99 -7.85 -16.91 2.45
C LYS A 99 -6.79 -16.07 1.73
N ARG A 100 -6.15 -16.60 0.68
CA ARG A 100 -5.27 -15.79 -0.17
C ARG A 100 -6.07 -14.72 -0.87
N PRO A 101 -5.65 -13.46 -0.76
CA PRO A 101 -6.34 -12.35 -1.41
C PRO A 101 -6.34 -12.47 -2.93
N ILE A 102 -7.44 -12.05 -3.54
CA ILE A 102 -7.60 -11.97 -5.00
C ILE A 102 -8.12 -10.58 -5.40
N LEU A 103 -8.02 -10.24 -6.69
CA LEU A 103 -8.39 -8.89 -7.17
C LEU A 103 -9.83 -8.52 -6.82
N SER A 104 -10.77 -9.48 -6.79
CA SER A 104 -12.15 -9.22 -6.40
C SER A 104 -12.31 -8.76 -4.94
N ASP A 105 -11.34 -8.98 -4.07
CA ASP A 105 -11.37 -8.51 -2.68
C ASP A 105 -11.15 -7.00 -2.57
N LEU A 106 -10.73 -6.35 -3.67
CA LEU A 106 -10.66 -4.89 -3.82
C LEU A 106 -11.99 -4.27 -4.29
N ARG A 107 -13.03 -5.06 -4.57
CA ARG A 107 -14.29 -4.56 -5.18
C ARG A 107 -15.01 -3.53 -4.32
N GLU A 108 -14.95 -3.62 -3.01
CA GLU A 108 -15.49 -2.59 -2.11
C GLU A 108 -14.69 -1.28 -2.15
N SER A 109 -13.54 -1.30 -2.80
CA SER A 109 -12.67 -0.15 -3.02
C SER A 109 -12.82 0.43 -4.44
N GLY A 110 -13.91 0.10 -5.14
CA GLY A 110 -14.28 0.69 -6.43
C GLY A 110 -13.33 0.35 -7.57
N SER A 111 -12.73 1.36 -8.17
CA SER A 111 -11.89 1.22 -9.37
C SER A 111 -10.42 0.93 -9.08
N LEU A 112 -10.01 0.64 -7.83
CA LEU A 112 -8.59 0.42 -7.48
C LEU A 112 -7.93 -0.61 -8.38
N GLU A 113 -8.61 -1.73 -8.63
CA GLU A 113 -8.11 -2.75 -9.54
C GLU A 113 -7.86 -2.20 -10.96
N GLN A 114 -8.72 -1.32 -11.45
CA GLN A 114 -8.60 -0.77 -12.81
C GLN A 114 -7.53 0.31 -12.90
N ASP A 115 -7.46 1.20 -11.91
CA ASP A 115 -6.59 2.37 -11.90
C ASP A 115 -5.12 2.02 -11.60
N ALA A 116 -4.87 1.04 -10.71
CA ALA A 116 -3.53 0.63 -10.35
C ALA A 116 -2.77 -0.03 -11.52
N ASP A 117 -1.50 0.30 -11.69
CA ASP A 117 -0.62 -0.37 -12.65
C ASP A 117 -0.13 -1.72 -12.10
N ILE A 118 0.08 -1.76 -10.79
CA ILE A 118 0.51 -2.95 -10.06
C ILE A 118 -0.40 -3.12 -8.86
N VAL A 119 -0.84 -4.34 -8.60
CA VAL A 119 -1.55 -4.74 -7.38
C VAL A 119 -0.75 -5.83 -6.71
N VAL A 120 -0.42 -5.60 -5.45
CA VAL A 120 0.34 -6.54 -4.63
C VAL A 120 -0.46 -6.89 -3.39
N PHE A 121 -0.63 -8.18 -3.12
CA PHE A 121 -1.19 -8.68 -1.88
C PHE A 121 -0.10 -9.27 -1.00
N ILE A 122 -0.27 -9.12 0.31
CA ILE A 122 0.55 -9.77 1.32
C ILE A 122 -0.31 -10.79 2.04
N TYR A 123 0.16 -12.02 2.09
CA TYR A 123 -0.50 -13.11 2.78
C TYR A 123 0.45 -13.84 3.71
N ARG A 124 -0.04 -14.24 4.88
CA ARG A 124 0.68 -15.09 5.81
C ARG A 124 -0.26 -16.18 6.32
N ASP A 125 0.05 -17.40 5.99
CA ASP A 125 -0.77 -18.56 6.34
C ASP A 125 -0.89 -18.72 7.86
N GLU A 126 0.20 -18.56 8.58
CA GLU A 126 0.27 -18.60 10.04
C GLU A 126 -0.65 -17.61 10.78
N TYR A 127 -1.15 -16.57 10.07
CA TYR A 127 -2.09 -15.60 10.64
C TYR A 127 -3.49 -16.19 10.78
N TYR A 128 -3.84 -17.10 9.89
CA TYR A 128 -5.15 -17.73 9.84
C TYR A 128 -5.15 -19.14 10.42
N GLU A 129 -4.02 -19.86 10.35
CA GLU A 129 -3.85 -21.24 10.79
C GLU A 129 -2.64 -21.32 11.74
N ALA A 130 -2.93 -21.53 13.03
CA ALA A 130 -1.91 -21.57 14.08
C ALA A 130 -0.94 -22.75 13.92
N GLU A 131 -1.44 -23.88 13.39
CA GLU A 131 -0.68 -25.10 13.15
C GLU A 131 -0.13 -25.18 11.72
N SER A 132 -0.08 -24.06 11.01
CA SER A 132 0.48 -24.00 9.66
C SER A 132 1.92 -24.49 9.62
N ASP A 133 2.26 -25.29 8.64
CA ASP A 133 3.64 -25.70 8.31
C ASP A 133 4.46 -24.58 7.64
N GLN A 134 3.82 -23.44 7.32
CA GLN A 134 4.45 -22.24 6.75
C GLN A 134 4.73 -21.15 7.80
N GLN A 135 5.14 -21.54 8.99
CA GLN A 135 5.48 -20.60 10.06
C GLN A 135 6.64 -19.67 9.65
N GLY A 136 6.48 -18.36 9.96
CA GLY A 136 7.49 -17.35 9.63
C GLY A 136 7.64 -17.05 8.14
N LEU A 137 6.70 -17.51 7.29
CA LEU A 137 6.68 -17.20 5.86
C LEU A 137 5.60 -16.16 5.55
N ALA A 138 5.89 -15.32 4.57
CA ALA A 138 4.94 -14.41 3.95
C ALA A 138 4.99 -14.57 2.43
N GLU A 139 3.84 -14.57 1.81
CA GLU A 139 3.69 -14.54 0.36
C GLU A 139 3.42 -13.09 -0.07
N VAL A 140 4.23 -12.58 -1.00
CA VAL A 140 4.01 -11.31 -1.70
C VAL A 140 3.53 -11.65 -3.09
N HIS A 141 2.23 -11.52 -3.31
CA HIS A 141 1.57 -11.91 -4.55
C HIS A 141 1.34 -10.69 -5.43
N VAL A 142 2.05 -10.59 -6.56
CA VAL A 142 1.82 -9.61 -7.61
C VAL A 142 0.63 -10.08 -8.43
N ALA A 143 -0.58 -9.68 -8.05
CA ALA A 143 -1.83 -10.13 -8.67
C ALA A 143 -2.17 -9.39 -9.97
N LYS A 144 -1.62 -8.20 -10.16
CA LYS A 144 -1.71 -7.42 -11.39
C LYS A 144 -0.39 -6.72 -11.66
N HIS A 145 0.04 -6.75 -12.90
CA HIS A 145 1.17 -5.97 -13.39
C HIS A 145 0.89 -5.55 -14.83
N ARG A 146 0.66 -4.26 -15.09
CA ARG A 146 0.25 -3.76 -16.42
C ARG A 146 1.28 -4.02 -17.51
N ASN A 147 2.56 -3.93 -17.17
CA ASN A 147 3.68 -4.01 -18.12
C ASN A 147 4.66 -5.16 -17.80
N GLY A 148 4.23 -6.13 -17.01
CA GLY A 148 5.08 -7.26 -16.63
C GLY A 148 4.27 -8.49 -16.19
N PRO A 149 4.97 -9.58 -15.83
CA PRO A 149 4.33 -10.80 -15.36
C PRO A 149 3.75 -10.63 -13.96
N THR A 150 2.78 -11.49 -13.63
CA THR A 150 2.32 -11.70 -12.26
C THR A 150 3.04 -12.90 -11.68
N ASP A 151 3.38 -12.84 -10.39
CA ASP A 151 4.10 -13.90 -9.69
C ASP A 151 3.88 -13.81 -8.18
N THR A 152 4.33 -14.82 -7.46
CA THR A 152 4.33 -14.85 -6.00
C THR A 152 5.74 -15.06 -5.47
N VAL A 153 6.20 -14.13 -4.68
CA VAL A 153 7.50 -14.20 -4.00
C VAL A 153 7.28 -14.57 -2.54
N LYS A 154 8.01 -15.59 -2.06
CA LYS A 154 8.01 -15.95 -0.65
C LYS A 154 9.14 -15.23 0.07
N LEU A 155 8.84 -14.67 1.23
CA LEU A 155 9.77 -13.99 2.12
C LEU A 155 9.70 -14.60 3.51
N SER A 156 10.78 -14.50 4.27
CA SER A 156 10.77 -14.74 5.71
C SER A 156 10.10 -13.56 6.42
N PHE A 157 9.24 -13.84 7.39
CA PHE A 157 8.62 -12.81 8.24
C PHE A 157 9.03 -12.98 9.69
N LEU A 158 9.84 -12.05 10.18
CA LEU A 158 10.32 -12.03 11.55
C LEU A 158 9.32 -11.30 12.45
N ARG A 159 8.35 -12.03 13.03
CA ARG A 159 7.23 -11.49 13.84
C ARG A 159 7.68 -10.50 14.91
N ARG A 160 8.76 -10.85 15.66
CA ARG A 160 9.28 -10.02 16.75
C ARG A 160 9.68 -8.61 16.32
N TYR A 161 10.03 -8.44 15.06
CA TYR A 161 10.53 -7.17 14.49
C TYR A 161 9.60 -6.59 13.43
N ALA A 162 8.47 -7.25 13.14
CA ALA A 162 7.59 -6.93 12.00
C ALA A 162 8.39 -6.73 10.70
N LYS A 163 9.38 -7.61 10.46
CA LYS A 163 10.36 -7.43 9.40
C LYS A 163 10.27 -8.56 8.38
N PHE A 164 10.23 -8.17 7.10
CA PHE A 164 10.45 -9.09 5.99
C PHE A 164 11.96 -9.22 5.72
N ALA A 165 12.38 -10.41 5.34
CA ALA A 165 13.74 -10.73 4.92
C ALA A 165 13.71 -11.76 3.79
N ASP A 166 14.78 -11.82 3.02
CA ASP A 166 14.93 -12.88 2.02
C ASP A 166 14.95 -14.26 2.69
N LEU A 167 14.43 -15.25 1.97
CA LEU A 167 14.62 -16.64 2.40
C LEU A 167 16.12 -16.96 2.31
N ALA A 168 16.62 -17.65 3.34
CA ALA A 168 17.98 -18.20 3.24
C ALA A 168 18.03 -19.11 2.01
N ALA A 169 19.06 -18.94 1.18
CA ALA A 169 19.33 -19.89 0.12
C ALA A 169 19.54 -21.27 0.76
N ALA A 170 18.79 -22.27 0.26
CA ALA A 170 18.92 -23.64 0.70
C ALA A 170 20.23 -24.25 0.22
#